data_b28821491715396c5b041549fde362e9
#
_entry.id   b28821491715396c5b041549fde362e9
#
_cell.length_a   1.000
_cell.length_b   1.000
_cell.length_c   1.000
_cell.angle_alpha   90.00
_cell.angle_beta   90.00
_cell.angle_gamma   90.00
#
_symmetry.space_group_name_H-M   'P 1'
#
loop_
_entity.id
_entity.type
_entity.pdbx_description
1 polymer ?
#
loop_
_entity_poly.entity_id
_entity_poly.type
_entity_poly.pdbx_seq_one_letter_code
_entity_poly.pdbx_strand_id
1 'polypeptide(L)' 'MPKIMGASKVTTRYQVTVPQEVREKLGVSIGDTLAFVEEGEKVYITTKA' A
#
# COMPACT_ATOMS: atom_id res chain seq x y z
N MET A 1 -10.58 6.34 14.22
CA MET A 1 -9.80 7.44 13.65
C MET A 1 -8.73 6.91 12.70
N PRO A 2 -8.50 7.56 11.57
CA PRO A 2 -7.44 7.13 10.68
C PRO A 2 -6.08 7.25 11.37
N LYS A 3 -5.18 6.37 10.98
CA LYS A 3 -3.85 6.33 11.56
C LYS A 3 -2.84 6.21 10.43
N ILE A 4 -1.80 7.03 10.48
CA ILE A 4 -0.71 6.93 9.52
C ILE A 4 0.20 5.79 9.97
N MET A 5 0.36 4.80 9.12
CA MET A 5 1.14 3.59 9.43
C MET A 5 2.57 3.67 8.88
N GLY A 6 2.94 4.80 8.36
CA GLY A 6 4.25 5.00 7.79
C GLY A 6 4.17 5.93 6.61
N ALA A 7 5.32 6.29 6.07
CA ALA A 7 5.38 7.17 4.92
C ALA A 7 6.56 6.78 4.07
N SER A 8 6.44 6.98 2.77
CA SER A 8 7.50 6.68 1.82
C SER A 8 7.55 7.77 0.77
N LYS A 9 8.75 8.02 0.25
CA LYS A 9 8.92 8.98 -0.83
C LYS A 9 8.65 8.31 -2.17
N VAL A 10 7.95 9.03 -3.03
CA VAL A 10 7.75 8.56 -4.39
C VAL A 10 9.03 8.87 -5.18
N THR A 11 9.59 7.84 -5.80
CA THR A 11 10.83 7.98 -6.57
C THR A 11 10.53 8.44 -7.98
N THR A 12 11.61 8.59 -8.78
CA THR A 12 11.47 9.02 -10.17
C THR A 12 10.73 8.02 -11.03
N ARG A 13 10.61 6.78 -10.57
CA ARG A 13 9.87 5.73 -11.28
C ARG A 13 8.49 5.53 -10.68
N TYR A 14 8.06 6.45 -9.83
CA TYR A 14 6.78 6.33 -9.14
C TYR A 14 6.71 5.08 -8.26
N GLN A 15 7.86 4.70 -7.70
CA GLN A 15 7.93 3.56 -6.79
C GLN A 15 8.03 4.05 -5.37
N VAL A 16 7.44 3.30 -4.45
CA VAL A 16 7.52 3.59 -3.03
C VAL A 16 7.83 2.32 -2.26
N THR A 17 8.45 2.49 -1.10
CA THR A 17 8.68 1.36 -0.20
C THR A 17 7.41 1.12 0.60
N VAL A 18 6.99 -0.13 0.68
CA VAL A 18 5.86 -0.49 1.54
C VAL A 18 6.37 -0.58 2.96
N PRO A 19 5.89 0.27 3.89
CA PRO A 19 6.34 0.23 5.28
C PRO A 19 6.05 -1.12 5.93
N GLN A 20 6.88 -1.49 6.89
CA GLN A 20 6.75 -2.80 7.53
C GLN A 20 5.38 -2.98 8.19
N GLU A 21 4.87 -1.94 8.85
CA GLU A 21 3.55 -2.04 9.47
C GLU A 21 2.45 -2.32 8.46
N VAL A 22 2.56 -1.70 7.28
CA VAL A 22 1.58 -1.91 6.22
C VAL A 22 1.69 -3.33 5.68
N ARG A 23 2.93 -3.82 5.50
CA ARG A 23 3.12 -5.19 5.04
C ARG A 23 2.49 -6.20 5.98
N GLU A 24 2.66 -5.98 7.29
CA GLU A 24 2.10 -6.86 8.29
C GLU A 24 0.57 -6.79 8.32
N LYS A 25 0.04 -5.60 8.21
CA LYS A 25 -1.41 -5.41 8.24
C LYS A 25 -2.08 -6.05 7.03
N LEU A 26 -1.47 -5.94 5.86
CA LEU A 26 -2.02 -6.50 4.63
C LEU A 26 -1.65 -7.96 4.42
N GLY A 27 -0.65 -8.46 5.15
CA GLY A 27 -0.18 -9.82 4.94
C GLY A 27 0.56 -9.98 3.62
N VAL A 28 1.30 -8.95 3.21
CA VAL A 28 2.00 -8.95 1.93
C VAL A 28 3.32 -9.70 2.05
N SER A 29 3.61 -10.54 1.07
CA SER A 29 4.88 -11.24 0.96
C SER A 29 5.49 -10.97 -0.40
N ILE A 30 6.78 -11.28 -0.51
CA ILE A 30 7.48 -11.14 -1.78
C ILE A 30 6.78 -12.00 -2.83
N GLY A 31 6.51 -11.41 -3.98
CA GLY A 31 5.81 -12.09 -5.06
C GLY A 31 4.32 -11.85 -5.07
N ASP A 32 3.77 -11.30 -4.00
CA ASP A 32 2.35 -10.98 -3.96
C ASP A 32 2.04 -9.79 -4.85
N THR A 33 0.79 -9.70 -5.26
CA THR A 33 0.33 -8.59 -6.09
C THR A 33 -0.45 -7.62 -5.21
N LEU A 34 -0.13 -6.34 -5.36
CA LEU A 34 -0.90 -5.28 -4.72
C LEU A 34 -1.86 -4.72 -5.75
N ALA A 35 -3.13 -4.67 -5.39
CA ALA A 35 -4.14 -4.06 -6.23
C ALA A 35 -4.47 -2.67 -5.69
N PHE A 36 -4.58 -1.72 -6.59
CA PHE A 36 -4.92 -0.34 -6.26
C PHE A 36 -6.35 -0.12 -6.72
N VAL A 37 -7.25 0.09 -5.78
CA VAL A 37 -8.67 0.12 -6.07
C VAL A 37 -9.20 1.52 -5.85
N GLU A 38 -9.87 2.06 -6.85
CA GLU A 38 -10.53 3.35 -6.74
C GLU A 38 -11.94 3.16 -6.19
N GLU A 39 -12.27 3.95 -5.17
CA GLU A 39 -13.60 3.94 -4.60
C GLU A 39 -14.00 5.37 -4.26
N GLY A 40 -14.88 5.93 -5.06
CA GLY A 40 -15.23 7.33 -4.92
C GLY A 40 -14.03 8.22 -5.17
N GLU A 41 -13.69 9.05 -4.20
CA GLU A 41 -12.53 9.93 -4.30
C GLU A 41 -11.28 9.33 -3.68
N LYS A 42 -11.36 8.07 -3.24
CA LYS A 42 -10.26 7.42 -2.54
C LYS A 42 -9.68 6.30 -3.35
N VAL A 43 -8.41 6.04 -3.10
CA VAL A 43 -7.73 4.87 -3.65
C VAL A 43 -7.21 4.08 -2.46
N TYR A 44 -7.51 2.80 -2.41
CA TYR A 44 -6.96 1.95 -1.37
C TYR A 44 -6.18 0.80 -1.99
N ILE A 45 -5.36 0.17 -1.16
CA ILE A 45 -4.46 -0.89 -1.59
C ILE A 45 -4.87 -2.18 -0.91
N THR A 46 -4.93 -3.25 -1.68
CA THR A 46 -5.30 -4.56 -1.14
C THR A 46 -4.52 -5.65 -1.85
N THR A 47 -4.36 -6.78 -1.18
CA THR A 47 -3.80 -7.97 -1.80
C THR A 47 -4.90 -8.90 -2.31
N LYS A 48 -6.14 -8.56 -2.03
CA LYS A 48 -7.31 -9.37 -2.43
C LYS A 48 -8.11 -8.60 -3.45
N ALA A 49 -7.73 -8.72 -4.68
CA ALA A 49 -8.43 -8.06 -5.78
C ALA A 49 -9.51 -8.97 -6.37
#